data_5a1aa061d8f8c6fed8477fb46c798c31
#
_entry.id   5a1aa061d8f8c6fed8477fb46c798c31
#
_cell.length_a   1.000
_cell.length_b   1.000
_cell.length_c   1.000
_cell.angle_alpha   90.00
_cell.angle_beta   90.00
_cell.angle_gamma   90.00
#
_symmetry.space_group_name_H-M   'P 1'
#
loop_
_entity.id
_entity.type
_entity.pdbx_description
1 polymer ?
#
loop_
_entity_poly.entity_id
_entity_poly.type
_entity_poly.pdbx_seq_one_letter_code
_entity_poly.pdbx_strand_id
1 'polypeptide(L)'
;MANADGSVIFSCDLDSTKAQKKLSKLRDEISELNSKLEKETGNKMNLEKQLDAASQAAKATEERVKMLRKEVERLNDREWIQKQGFTQSEYQAQVLDRRAAAEAKLKQQEALLHTQTKEVKTLSAAYEETTANIDSMTVKLDKAKVAAGELIANTEQERREREAENSALAKAG
;
A
#
# COMPACT_ATOMS: atom_id res chain seq x y z
N MET A 1 -16.09 7.69 -26.06
CA MET A 1 -15.50 6.33 -25.99
C MET A 1 -14.39 6.37 -24.96
N ALA A 2 -14.42 5.51 -23.97
CA ALA A 2 -13.34 5.38 -22.99
C ALA A 2 -12.23 4.50 -23.61
N ASN A 3 -10.99 4.98 -23.62
CA ASN A 3 -9.86 4.15 -24.00
C ASN A 3 -9.51 3.21 -22.85
N ALA A 4 -8.88 2.06 -23.18
CA ALA A 4 -8.52 1.00 -22.23
C ALA A 4 -7.54 1.45 -21.13
N ASP A 5 -6.94 2.64 -21.25
CA ASP A 5 -6.05 3.28 -20.28
C ASP A 5 -6.75 4.19 -19.26
N GLY A 6 -8.09 4.24 -19.28
CA GLY A 6 -8.86 5.08 -18.37
C GLY A 6 -8.82 6.58 -18.70
N SER A 7 -8.22 6.97 -19.82
CA SER A 7 -8.26 8.37 -20.28
C SER A 7 -9.64 8.68 -20.85
N VAL A 8 -10.27 9.72 -20.31
CA VAL A 8 -11.53 10.26 -20.84
C VAL A 8 -11.19 11.36 -21.85
N ILE A 9 -11.43 11.08 -23.14
CA ILE A 9 -11.25 12.08 -24.19
C ILE A 9 -12.51 12.93 -24.25
N PHE A 10 -12.41 14.18 -23.80
CA PHE A 10 -13.46 15.17 -23.95
C PHE A 10 -13.23 15.94 -25.27
N SER A 11 -14.00 15.62 -26.31
CA SER A 11 -14.04 16.41 -27.53
C SER A 11 -15.30 17.27 -27.50
N CYS A 12 -15.15 18.55 -27.23
CA CYS A 12 -16.24 19.52 -27.27
C CYS A 12 -15.75 20.85 -27.87
N ASP A 13 -16.44 21.35 -28.88
CA ASP A 13 -16.30 22.73 -29.35
C ASP A 13 -17.04 23.66 -28.38
N LEU A 14 -16.30 24.26 -27.47
CA LEU A 14 -16.82 25.18 -26.47
C LEU A 14 -16.71 26.62 -26.96
N ASP A 15 -17.84 27.27 -27.27
CA ASP A 15 -17.89 28.64 -27.74
C ASP A 15 -17.52 29.72 -26.71
N SER A 16 -17.41 29.35 -25.41
CA SER A 16 -17.12 30.29 -24.34
C SER A 16 -15.66 30.16 -23.85
N THR A 17 -14.88 31.22 -23.99
CA THR A 17 -13.49 31.29 -23.50
C THR A 17 -13.33 30.97 -22.01
N LYS A 18 -14.36 31.25 -21.20
CA LYS A 18 -14.36 30.90 -19.75
C LYS A 18 -14.55 29.42 -19.51
N ALA A 19 -15.46 28.75 -20.23
CA ALA A 19 -15.71 27.32 -20.12
C ALA A 19 -14.51 26.53 -20.64
N GLN A 20 -13.90 26.94 -21.74
CA GLN A 20 -12.68 26.34 -22.27
C GLN A 20 -11.52 26.40 -21.26
N LYS A 21 -11.31 27.58 -20.61
CA LYS A 21 -10.28 27.72 -19.58
C LYS A 21 -10.53 26.84 -18.35
N LYS A 22 -11.80 26.70 -17.91
CA LYS A 22 -12.16 25.81 -16.79
C LYS A 22 -11.95 24.36 -17.15
N LEU A 23 -12.35 23.95 -18.36
CA LEU A 23 -12.18 22.60 -18.85
C LEU A 23 -10.70 22.22 -19.00
N SER A 24 -9.86 23.14 -19.49
CA SER A 24 -8.41 22.95 -19.57
C SER A 24 -7.83 22.68 -18.17
N LYS A 25 -8.17 23.49 -17.17
CA LYS A 25 -7.72 23.29 -15.79
C LYS A 25 -8.15 21.94 -15.21
N LEU A 26 -9.41 21.53 -15.45
CA LEU A 26 -9.90 20.22 -14.99
C LEU A 26 -9.17 19.06 -15.68
N ARG A 27 -8.85 19.20 -16.97
CA ARG A 27 -8.05 18.20 -17.71
C ARG A 27 -6.64 18.08 -17.15
N ASP A 28 -6.00 19.21 -16.84
CA ASP A 28 -4.66 19.25 -16.25
C ASP A 28 -4.69 18.59 -14.86
N GLU A 29 -5.70 18.90 -14.03
CA GLU A 29 -5.90 18.30 -12.71
C GLU A 29 -6.14 16.77 -12.79
N ILE A 30 -6.98 16.32 -13.73
CA ILE A 30 -7.24 14.90 -13.98
C ILE A 30 -5.95 14.18 -14.41
N SER A 31 -5.16 14.78 -15.30
CA SER A 31 -3.89 14.24 -15.76
C SER A 31 -2.88 14.12 -14.61
N GLU A 32 -2.77 15.16 -13.79
CA GLU A 32 -1.88 15.17 -12.64
C GLU A 32 -2.29 14.12 -11.58
N LEU A 33 -3.60 14.02 -11.29
CA LEU A 33 -4.13 13.03 -10.36
C LEU A 33 -3.92 11.59 -10.85
N ASN A 34 -4.11 11.32 -12.14
CA ASN A 34 -3.84 10.02 -12.73
C ASN A 34 -2.35 9.64 -12.60
N SER A 35 -1.43 10.58 -12.92
CA SER A 35 0.01 10.34 -12.78
C SER A 35 0.41 10.06 -11.31
N LYS A 36 -0.17 10.79 -10.36
CA LYS A 36 0.06 10.57 -8.92
C LYS A 36 -0.49 9.22 -8.48
N LEU A 37 -1.70 8.85 -8.91
CA LEU A 37 -2.31 7.56 -8.61
C LEU A 37 -1.47 6.38 -9.12
N GLU A 38 -0.98 6.47 -10.35
CA GLU A 38 -0.11 5.44 -10.92
C GLU A 38 1.16 5.26 -10.08
N LYS A 39 1.79 6.36 -9.70
CA LYS A 39 2.98 6.34 -8.84
C LYS A 39 2.70 5.73 -7.47
N GLU A 40 1.62 6.17 -6.80
CA GLU A 40 1.26 5.65 -5.48
C GLU A 40 0.82 4.18 -5.53
N THR A 41 0.16 3.75 -6.61
CA THR A 41 -0.17 2.34 -6.83
C THR A 41 1.10 1.50 -6.98
N GLY A 42 2.10 1.99 -7.71
CA GLY A 42 3.41 1.36 -7.80
C GLY A 42 4.12 1.25 -6.44
N ASN A 43 4.09 2.33 -5.64
CA ASN A 43 4.60 2.35 -4.27
C ASN A 43 3.90 1.32 -3.39
N LYS A 44 2.57 1.25 -3.44
CA LYS A 44 1.76 0.29 -2.68
C LYS A 44 2.15 -1.15 -2.99
N MET A 45 2.28 -1.49 -4.27
CA MET A 45 2.71 -2.83 -4.70
C MET A 45 4.12 -3.19 -4.20
N ASN A 46 5.03 -2.21 -4.14
CA ASN A 46 6.37 -2.42 -3.61
C ASN A 46 6.34 -2.62 -2.09
N LEU A 47 5.58 -1.80 -1.36
CA LEU A 47 5.39 -1.94 0.08
C LEU A 47 4.74 -3.29 0.45
N GLU A 48 3.78 -3.76 -0.32
CA GLU A 48 3.14 -5.07 -0.14
C GLU A 48 4.16 -6.20 -0.21
N LYS A 49 5.03 -6.19 -1.21
CA LYS A 49 6.11 -7.19 -1.35
C LYS A 49 7.11 -7.14 -0.20
N GLN A 50 7.49 -5.93 0.24
CA GLN A 50 8.41 -5.75 1.36
C GLN A 50 7.77 -6.22 2.67
N LEU A 51 6.50 -5.90 2.91
CA LEU A 51 5.75 -6.31 4.09
C LEU A 51 5.60 -7.84 4.16
N ASP A 52 5.29 -8.48 3.03
CA ASP A 52 5.19 -9.94 2.96
C ASP A 52 6.55 -10.59 3.28
N ALA A 53 7.64 -10.13 2.65
CA ALA A 53 8.98 -10.64 2.92
C ALA A 53 9.41 -10.43 4.38
N ALA A 54 9.18 -9.25 4.95
CA ALA A 54 9.48 -8.96 6.34
C ALA A 54 8.64 -9.81 7.32
N SER A 55 7.35 -10.02 7.01
CA SER A 55 6.46 -10.87 7.80
C SER A 55 6.89 -12.34 7.79
N GLN A 56 7.30 -12.85 6.63
CA GLN A 56 7.83 -14.22 6.52
C GLN A 56 9.14 -14.38 7.29
N ALA A 57 10.05 -13.40 7.20
CA ALA A 57 11.30 -13.41 7.95
C ALA A 57 11.06 -13.39 9.48
N ALA A 58 10.13 -12.54 9.94
CA ALA A 58 9.76 -12.47 11.36
C ALA A 58 9.16 -13.79 11.86
N LYS A 59 8.25 -14.42 11.10
CA LYS A 59 7.67 -15.73 11.42
C LYS A 59 8.75 -16.82 11.51
N ALA A 60 9.68 -16.87 10.55
CA ALA A 60 10.76 -17.84 10.56
C ALA A 60 11.68 -17.67 11.79
N THR A 61 11.94 -16.42 12.19
CA THR A 61 12.72 -16.12 13.40
C THR A 61 11.95 -16.48 14.67
N GLU A 62 10.64 -16.23 14.71
CA GLU A 62 9.77 -16.63 15.83
C GLU A 62 9.79 -18.14 16.06
N GLU A 63 9.72 -18.93 15.01
CA GLU A 63 9.82 -20.39 15.13
C GLU A 63 11.21 -20.82 15.64
N ARG A 64 12.28 -20.18 15.21
CA ARG A 64 13.62 -20.44 15.77
C ARG A 64 13.71 -20.10 17.25
N VAL A 65 13.13 -18.99 17.68
CA VAL A 65 13.04 -18.58 19.08
C VAL A 65 12.28 -19.64 19.90
N LYS A 66 11.13 -20.12 19.40
CA LYS A 66 10.35 -21.20 20.05
C LYS A 66 11.17 -22.48 20.20
N MET A 67 11.91 -22.88 19.18
CA MET A 67 12.75 -24.08 19.22
C MET A 67 13.88 -23.93 20.23
N LEU A 68 14.57 -22.79 20.23
CA LEU A 68 15.66 -22.52 21.17
C LEU A 68 15.17 -22.45 22.63
N ARG A 69 14.00 -21.86 22.87
CA ARG A 69 13.39 -21.85 24.22
C ARG A 69 13.12 -23.27 24.72
N LYS A 70 12.53 -24.13 23.88
CA LYS A 70 12.33 -25.54 24.23
C LYS A 70 13.64 -26.29 24.49
N GLU A 71 14.69 -25.97 23.72
CA GLU A 71 16.01 -26.58 23.95
C GLU A 71 16.60 -26.14 25.30
N VAL A 72 16.53 -24.84 25.63
CA VAL A 72 16.98 -24.28 26.92
C VAL A 72 16.18 -24.89 28.07
N GLU A 73 14.84 -24.98 27.96
CA GLU A 73 13.97 -25.61 28.96
C GLU A 73 14.38 -27.06 29.21
N ARG A 74 14.57 -27.84 28.13
CA ARG A 74 15.01 -29.24 28.26
C ARG A 74 16.37 -29.37 28.94
N LEU A 75 17.33 -28.49 28.58
CA LEU A 75 18.67 -28.49 29.18
C LEU A 75 18.70 -27.94 30.62
N ASN A 76 17.61 -27.36 31.10
CA ASN A 76 17.38 -26.97 32.50
C ASN A 76 16.56 -28.00 33.30
N ASP A 77 15.97 -28.98 32.62
CA ASP A 77 15.12 -30.00 33.26
C ASP A 77 16.00 -31.01 34.02
N ARG A 78 15.96 -30.94 35.33
CA ARG A 78 16.75 -31.82 36.24
C ARG A 78 16.37 -33.27 36.10
N GLU A 79 15.07 -33.59 35.93
CA GLU A 79 14.61 -34.98 35.81
C GLU A 79 15.10 -35.58 34.49
N TRP A 80 15.03 -34.81 33.40
CA TRP A 80 15.57 -35.26 32.13
C TRP A 80 17.07 -35.50 32.21
N ILE A 81 17.84 -34.58 32.82
CA ILE A 81 19.30 -34.70 33.01
C ILE A 81 19.65 -35.97 33.82
N GLN A 82 18.96 -36.20 34.92
CA GLN A 82 19.20 -37.40 35.78
C GLN A 82 18.91 -38.69 35.03
N LYS A 83 17.84 -38.76 34.24
CA LYS A 83 17.47 -39.93 33.44
C LYS A 83 18.51 -40.27 32.36
N GLN A 84 19.31 -39.31 31.90
CA GLN A 84 20.36 -39.57 30.89
C GLN A 84 21.59 -40.29 31.46
N GLY A 85 21.83 -40.23 32.78
CA GLY A 85 22.96 -40.90 33.41
C GLY A 85 24.33 -40.39 32.96
N PHE A 86 24.45 -39.11 32.63
CA PHE A 86 25.69 -38.51 32.16
C PHE A 86 26.84 -38.63 33.17
N THR A 87 28.04 -38.96 32.67
CA THR A 87 29.29 -38.71 33.40
C THR A 87 29.52 -37.22 33.59
N GLN A 88 30.42 -36.85 34.50
CA GLN A 88 30.71 -35.41 34.74
C GLN A 88 31.21 -34.69 33.49
N SER A 89 32.02 -35.34 32.67
CA SER A 89 32.51 -34.76 31.41
C SER A 89 31.40 -34.61 30.37
N GLU A 90 30.52 -35.62 30.24
CA GLU A 90 29.36 -35.56 29.36
C GLU A 90 28.35 -34.51 29.82
N TYR A 91 28.13 -34.37 31.12
CA TYR A 91 27.28 -33.30 31.68
C TYR A 91 27.79 -31.93 31.32
N GLN A 92 29.10 -31.71 31.46
CA GLN A 92 29.71 -30.45 31.06
C GLN A 92 29.45 -30.14 29.56
N ALA A 93 29.83 -31.05 28.67
CA ALA A 93 29.73 -30.85 27.25
C ALA A 93 28.28 -30.85 26.71
N GLN A 94 27.46 -31.84 27.16
CA GLN A 94 26.11 -32.08 26.61
C GLN A 94 25.03 -31.18 27.24
N VAL A 95 25.26 -30.69 28.46
CA VAL A 95 24.28 -29.85 29.16
C VAL A 95 24.77 -28.44 29.32
N LEU A 96 25.88 -28.20 30.03
CA LEU A 96 26.28 -26.83 30.39
C LEU A 96 26.76 -26.04 29.18
N ASP A 97 27.68 -26.56 28.38
CA ASP A 97 28.22 -25.86 27.22
C ASP A 97 27.15 -25.68 26.17
N ARG A 98 26.31 -26.70 25.93
CA ARG A 98 25.21 -26.66 24.99
C ARG A 98 24.11 -25.70 25.43
N ARG A 99 23.82 -25.61 26.73
CA ARG A 99 22.87 -24.64 27.29
C ARG A 99 23.39 -23.21 27.10
N ALA A 100 24.63 -22.94 27.42
CA ALA A 100 25.24 -21.63 27.23
C ALA A 100 25.19 -21.19 25.77
N ALA A 101 25.48 -22.10 24.84
CA ALA A 101 25.38 -21.83 23.39
C ALA A 101 23.94 -21.59 22.95
N ALA A 102 22.98 -22.35 23.45
CA ALA A 102 21.56 -22.17 23.13
C ALA A 102 20.99 -20.84 23.68
N GLU A 103 21.36 -20.48 24.92
CA GLU A 103 20.98 -19.21 25.54
C GLU A 103 21.56 -18.00 24.77
N ALA A 104 22.83 -18.07 24.34
CA ALA A 104 23.45 -17.03 23.52
C ALA A 104 22.74 -16.87 22.17
N LYS A 105 22.42 -17.98 21.48
CA LYS A 105 21.64 -17.98 20.24
C LYS A 105 20.22 -17.45 20.45
N LEU A 106 19.57 -17.85 21.53
CA LEU A 106 18.23 -17.38 21.89
C LEU A 106 18.20 -15.87 22.02
N LYS A 107 19.14 -15.30 22.78
CA LYS A 107 19.26 -13.83 22.94
C LYS A 107 19.46 -13.12 21.61
N GLN A 108 20.28 -13.67 20.72
CA GLN A 108 20.49 -13.09 19.37
C GLN A 108 19.21 -13.14 18.52
N GLN A 109 18.50 -14.29 18.53
CA GLN A 109 17.27 -14.46 17.75
C GLN A 109 16.12 -13.61 18.32
N GLU A 110 16.02 -13.42 19.62
CA GLU A 110 15.04 -12.52 20.24
C GLU A 110 15.30 -11.06 19.87
N ALA A 111 16.55 -10.61 19.84
CA ALA A 111 16.91 -9.28 19.38
C ALA A 111 16.59 -9.08 17.89
N LEU A 112 16.86 -10.08 17.05
CA LEU A 112 16.52 -10.06 15.63
C LEU A 112 15.00 -10.01 15.43
N LEU A 113 14.24 -10.85 16.15
CA LEU A 113 12.78 -10.85 16.11
C LEU A 113 12.18 -9.51 16.50
N HIS A 114 12.73 -8.86 17.53
CA HIS A 114 12.29 -7.54 17.95
C HIS A 114 12.49 -6.50 16.81
N THR A 115 13.65 -6.52 16.14
CA THR A 115 13.95 -5.63 15.01
C THR A 115 13.01 -5.89 13.84
N GLN A 116 12.83 -7.14 13.45
CA GLN A 116 11.92 -7.54 12.36
C GLN A 116 10.47 -7.19 12.65
N THR A 117 10.01 -7.38 13.89
CA THR A 117 8.64 -6.99 14.29
C THR A 117 8.44 -5.48 14.19
N LYS A 118 9.46 -4.68 14.54
CA LYS A 118 9.43 -3.23 14.37
C LYS A 118 9.37 -2.84 12.89
N GLU A 119 10.15 -3.50 12.05
CA GLU A 119 10.15 -3.29 10.59
C GLU A 119 8.78 -3.60 9.98
N VAL A 120 8.17 -4.75 10.33
CA VAL A 120 6.81 -5.12 9.89
C VAL A 120 5.79 -4.05 10.28
N LYS A 121 5.83 -3.52 11.51
CA LYS A 121 4.95 -2.43 11.94
C LYS A 121 5.14 -1.15 11.12
N THR A 122 6.39 -0.79 10.84
CA THR A 122 6.69 0.40 10.04
C THR A 122 6.19 0.26 8.60
N LEU A 123 6.42 -0.88 7.98
CA LEU A 123 5.95 -1.18 6.62
C LEU A 123 4.42 -1.26 6.55
N SER A 124 3.76 -1.83 7.57
CA SER A 124 2.30 -1.87 7.66
C SER A 124 1.71 -0.47 7.73
N ALA A 125 2.27 0.41 8.57
CA ALA A 125 1.82 1.80 8.67
C ALA A 125 2.00 2.57 7.34
N ALA A 126 3.14 2.39 6.67
CA ALA A 126 3.40 3.00 5.37
C ALA A 126 2.43 2.49 4.28
N TYR A 127 2.10 1.20 4.30
CA TYR A 127 1.12 0.60 3.39
C TYR A 127 -0.30 1.15 3.61
N GLU A 128 -0.71 1.30 4.88
CA GLU A 128 -2.01 1.87 5.24
C GLU A 128 -2.10 3.34 4.82
N GLU A 129 -1.05 4.14 5.09
CA GLU A 129 -0.98 5.54 4.66
C GLU A 129 -1.05 5.68 3.13
N THR A 130 -0.27 4.88 2.39
CA THR A 130 -0.30 4.88 0.93
C THR A 130 -1.68 4.49 0.40
N THR A 131 -2.35 3.52 1.03
CA THR A 131 -3.72 3.13 0.68
C THR A 131 -4.71 4.28 0.90
N ALA A 132 -4.66 4.95 2.03
CA ALA A 132 -5.51 6.12 2.32
C ALA A 132 -5.27 7.28 1.33
N ASN A 133 -4.02 7.49 0.92
CA ASN A 133 -3.67 8.48 -0.09
C ASN A 133 -4.27 8.14 -1.46
N ILE A 134 -4.20 6.88 -1.88
CA ILE A 134 -4.83 6.38 -3.12
C ILE A 134 -6.33 6.61 -3.08
N ASP A 135 -7.01 6.25 -2.00
CA ASP A 135 -8.45 6.43 -1.84
C ASP A 135 -8.83 7.92 -1.92
N SER A 136 -8.08 8.78 -1.23
CA SER A 136 -8.30 10.24 -1.28
C SER A 136 -8.11 10.81 -2.68
N MET A 137 -7.07 10.37 -3.41
CA MET A 137 -6.82 10.82 -4.79
C MET A 137 -7.88 10.30 -5.75
N THR A 138 -8.36 9.06 -5.56
CA THR A 138 -9.45 8.49 -6.37
C THR A 138 -10.72 9.30 -6.24
N VAL A 139 -11.12 9.67 -5.00
CA VAL A 139 -12.27 10.53 -4.76
C VAL A 139 -12.13 11.90 -5.43
N LYS A 140 -10.93 12.51 -5.38
CA LYS A 140 -10.67 13.78 -6.05
C LYS A 140 -10.75 13.66 -7.57
N LEU A 141 -10.21 12.59 -8.12
CA LEU A 141 -10.24 12.27 -9.54
C LEU A 141 -11.67 12.13 -10.04
N ASP A 142 -12.51 11.39 -9.31
CA ASP A 142 -13.92 11.19 -9.66
C ASP A 142 -14.68 12.52 -9.63
N LYS A 143 -14.46 13.36 -8.60
CA LYS A 143 -15.05 14.70 -8.53
C LYS A 143 -14.62 15.59 -9.72
N ALA A 144 -13.34 15.57 -10.10
CA ALA A 144 -12.85 16.34 -11.23
C ALA A 144 -13.45 15.85 -12.56
N LYS A 145 -13.60 14.52 -12.74
CA LYS A 145 -14.25 13.92 -13.91
C LYS A 145 -15.74 14.31 -14.00
N VAL A 146 -16.46 14.26 -12.89
CA VAL A 146 -17.88 14.67 -12.83
C VAL A 146 -18.00 16.14 -13.16
N ALA A 147 -17.21 17.02 -12.55
CA ALA A 147 -17.23 18.46 -12.82
C ALA A 147 -16.90 18.80 -14.29
N ALA A 148 -15.97 18.07 -14.91
CA ALA A 148 -15.68 18.22 -16.33
C ALA A 148 -16.85 17.79 -17.22
N GLY A 149 -17.52 16.67 -16.88
CA GLY A 149 -18.71 16.18 -17.58
C GLY A 149 -19.88 17.16 -17.50
N GLU A 150 -20.18 17.68 -16.30
CA GLU A 150 -21.23 18.66 -16.07
C GLU A 150 -20.96 19.97 -16.85
N LEU A 151 -19.71 20.44 -16.85
CA LEU A 151 -19.31 21.64 -17.60
C LEU A 151 -19.53 21.47 -19.10
N ILE A 152 -19.21 20.30 -19.65
CA ILE A 152 -19.43 19.98 -21.08
C ILE A 152 -20.94 19.95 -21.38
N ALA A 153 -21.73 19.24 -20.56
CA ALA A 153 -23.16 19.12 -20.77
C ALA A 153 -23.88 20.50 -20.75
N ASN A 154 -23.53 21.33 -19.78
CA ASN A 154 -24.11 22.69 -19.66
C ASN A 154 -23.74 23.57 -20.87
N THR A 155 -22.48 23.49 -21.35
CA THR A 155 -22.05 24.28 -22.50
C THR A 155 -22.70 23.82 -23.80
N GLU A 156 -22.91 22.50 -23.96
CA GLU A 156 -23.67 21.99 -25.14
C GLU A 156 -25.14 22.41 -25.11
N GLN A 157 -25.76 22.43 -23.93
CA GLN A 157 -27.12 22.91 -23.77
C GLN A 157 -27.24 24.40 -24.14
N GLU A 158 -26.36 25.24 -23.58
CA GLU A 158 -26.31 26.67 -23.93
C GLU A 158 -26.12 26.93 -25.44
N ARG A 159 -25.28 26.12 -26.11
CA ARG A 159 -25.09 26.19 -27.55
C ARG A 159 -26.37 25.86 -28.31
N ARG A 160 -27.07 24.78 -27.95
CA ARG A 160 -28.34 24.35 -28.57
C ARG A 160 -29.43 25.43 -28.41
N GLU A 161 -29.52 26.04 -27.23
CA GLU A 161 -30.47 27.12 -26.95
C GLU A 161 -30.21 28.33 -27.83
N ARG A 162 -28.92 28.78 -27.97
CA ARG A 162 -28.54 29.88 -28.89
C ARG A 162 -28.80 29.57 -30.37
N GLU A 163 -28.53 28.31 -30.80
CA GLU A 163 -28.82 27.89 -32.17
C GLU A 163 -30.32 27.90 -32.42
N ALA A 164 -31.15 27.51 -31.46
CA ALA A 164 -32.60 27.55 -31.55
C ALA A 164 -33.14 28.99 -31.61
N GLU A 165 -32.62 29.89 -30.77
CA GLU A 165 -32.95 31.31 -30.75
C GLU A 165 -32.57 31.98 -32.09
N ASN A 166 -31.36 31.76 -32.61
CA ASN A 166 -30.91 32.28 -33.87
C ASN A 166 -31.75 31.77 -35.04
N SER A 167 -32.16 30.49 -35.00
CA SER A 167 -33.05 29.89 -36.01
C SER A 167 -34.47 30.49 -35.96
N ALA A 168 -34.98 30.81 -34.77
CA ALA A 168 -36.28 31.46 -34.58
C ALA A 168 -36.27 32.90 -35.08
N LEU A 169 -35.19 33.65 -34.77
CA LEU A 169 -34.98 35.00 -35.27
C LEU A 169 -34.89 35.07 -36.78
N ALA A 170 -34.15 34.13 -37.42
CA ALA A 170 -34.02 34.05 -38.88
C ALA A 170 -35.33 33.70 -39.60
N LYS A 171 -36.30 33.09 -38.91
CA LYS A 171 -37.63 32.78 -39.45
C LYS A 171 -38.66 33.91 -39.26
N ALA A 172 -38.38 34.83 -38.34
CA ALA A 172 -39.26 35.94 -38.01
C ALA A 172 -38.99 37.26 -38.79
N GLY A 173 -37.82 37.38 -39.47
CA GLY A 173 -37.42 38.49 -40.34
C GLY A 173 -37.53 38.09 -41.82
#